data_55f9e6c7fe312d37b25db2732e19e98f
#
_entry.id   55f9e6c7fe312d37b25db2732e19e98f
#
_cell.length_a   1.000
_cell.length_b   1.000
_cell.length_c   1.000
_cell.angle_alpha   90.00
_cell.angle_beta   90.00
_cell.angle_gamma   90.00
#
_symmetry.space_group_name_H-M   'P 1'
#
loop_
_entity.id
_entity.type
_entity.pdbx_description
1 polymer ?
#
loop_
_entity_poly.entity_id
_entity_poly.type
_entity_poly.pdbx_seq_one_letter_code
_entity_poly.pdbx_strand_id
1 'polypeptide(L)'
;ETLYQNWVKSYLNCEDLTSINLDEYVGLTPDNPQSYHYFMQKHLFDKKPFKKTYVPDGMAKDIPAFCKEYDQIIKDNPIDIQLLGIGRNGHIAFNEPGTPFDIGTHEVKLTENTIEANARFFDNEDEVPKSAICMGTANIMQSKKIVLMAFGEKKAQAIKEMIEGPVTEQVPASILQKHPDVTVIVDKAAAQELDDKYKN
;
A
#
# COMPACT_ATOMS: atom_id res chain seq x y z
N GLU A 1 1.83 11.10 -5.62
CA GLU A 1 1.03 12.20 -6.20
C GLU A 1 1.11 12.24 -7.73
N THR A 2 2.30 12.17 -8.34
CA THR A 2 2.49 12.25 -9.80
C THR A 2 1.64 11.26 -10.58
N LEU A 3 1.51 10.00 -10.10
CA LEU A 3 0.64 9.00 -10.72
C LEU A 3 -0.80 9.49 -10.79
N TYR A 4 -1.37 9.93 -9.66
CA TYR A 4 -2.75 10.41 -9.61
C TYR A 4 -2.97 11.68 -10.43
N GLN A 5 -2.01 12.59 -10.45
CA GLN A 5 -2.07 13.79 -11.31
C GLN A 5 -2.16 13.43 -12.80
N ASN A 6 -1.36 12.45 -13.25
CA ASN A 6 -1.42 11.97 -14.62
C ASN A 6 -2.71 11.18 -14.91
N TRP A 7 -3.18 10.39 -13.94
CA TRP A 7 -4.43 9.67 -14.06
C TRP A 7 -5.62 10.62 -14.22
N VAL A 8 -5.68 11.67 -13.40
CA VAL A 8 -6.71 12.71 -13.50
C VAL A 8 -6.71 13.38 -14.87
N LYS A 9 -5.53 13.63 -15.46
CA LYS A 9 -5.40 14.23 -16.81
C LYS A 9 -5.71 13.24 -17.95
N SER A 10 -5.71 11.95 -17.68
CA SER A 10 -5.96 10.92 -18.69
C SER A 10 -7.44 10.89 -19.11
N TYR A 11 -7.71 10.31 -20.28
CA TYR A 11 -9.08 10.06 -20.77
C TYR A 11 -9.74 8.84 -20.15
N LEU A 12 -9.08 8.16 -19.20
CA LEU A 12 -9.62 6.97 -18.54
C LEU A 12 -10.89 7.33 -17.75
N ASN A 13 -12.00 6.71 -18.10
CA ASN A 13 -13.24 6.81 -17.31
C ASN A 13 -13.17 5.81 -16.14
N CYS A 14 -13.50 6.27 -14.93
CA CYS A 14 -13.49 5.48 -13.72
C CYS A 14 -14.89 5.19 -13.15
N GLU A 15 -15.96 5.64 -13.80
CA GLU A 15 -17.34 5.55 -13.29
C GLU A 15 -17.83 4.10 -13.08
N ASP A 16 -17.25 3.15 -13.81
CA ASP A 16 -17.52 1.72 -13.62
C ASP A 16 -16.52 1.00 -12.71
N LEU A 17 -15.48 1.71 -12.24
CA LEU A 17 -14.42 1.14 -11.43
C LEU A 17 -14.74 1.21 -9.93
N THR A 18 -14.34 0.19 -9.20
CA THR A 18 -14.30 0.18 -7.73
C THR A 18 -12.85 0.34 -7.26
N SER A 19 -12.60 1.21 -6.31
CA SER A 19 -11.31 1.40 -5.66
C SER A 19 -11.32 0.81 -4.27
N ILE A 20 -10.27 0.05 -3.91
CA ILE A 20 -10.06 -0.52 -2.57
C ILE A 20 -8.65 -0.14 -2.12
N ASN A 21 -8.55 0.68 -1.08
CA ASN A 21 -7.28 1.14 -0.55
C ASN A 21 -6.60 0.07 0.31
N LEU A 22 -5.26 0.09 0.33
CA LEU A 22 -4.42 -0.84 1.09
C LEU A 22 -4.53 -0.65 2.60
N ASP A 23 -4.63 0.59 3.06
CA ASP A 23 -4.44 0.92 4.48
C ASP A 23 -5.06 2.27 4.86
N GLU A 24 -5.21 2.48 6.18
CA GLU A 24 -5.58 3.74 6.80
C GLU A 24 -5.06 3.79 8.24
N TYR A 25 -4.70 4.97 8.69
CA TYR A 25 -4.30 5.22 10.08
C TYR A 25 -5.47 5.06 11.04
N VAL A 26 -5.24 4.39 12.17
CA VAL A 26 -6.21 4.31 13.27
C VAL A 26 -6.23 5.62 14.03
N GLY A 27 -7.44 6.10 14.34
CA GLY A 27 -7.66 7.33 15.10
C GLY A 27 -7.80 8.60 14.26
N LEU A 28 -7.65 8.51 12.93
CA LEU A 28 -7.89 9.64 12.04
C LEU A 28 -9.29 9.56 11.42
N THR A 29 -10.02 10.69 11.48
CA THR A 29 -11.29 10.84 10.78
C THR A 29 -11.07 10.97 9.26
N PRO A 30 -12.06 10.63 8.42
CA PRO A 30 -11.93 10.74 6.96
C PRO A 30 -11.60 12.13 6.43
N ASP A 31 -11.96 13.17 7.17
CA ASP A 31 -11.70 14.58 6.85
C ASP A 31 -10.39 15.11 7.41
N ASN A 32 -9.68 14.32 8.22
CA ASN A 32 -8.35 14.69 8.71
C ASN A 32 -7.37 14.78 7.54
N PRO A 33 -6.65 15.92 7.37
CA PRO A 33 -5.72 16.11 6.24
C PRO A 33 -4.59 15.08 6.14
N GLN A 34 -4.32 14.34 7.23
CA GLN A 34 -3.29 13.31 7.29
C GLN A 34 -3.84 11.89 7.05
N SER A 35 -5.18 11.71 6.92
CA SER A 35 -5.76 10.42 6.58
C SER A 35 -5.53 10.07 5.09
N TYR A 36 -5.44 8.78 4.78
CA TYR A 36 -5.42 8.33 3.39
C TYR A 36 -6.76 8.53 2.70
N HIS A 37 -7.86 8.51 3.46
CA HIS A 37 -9.17 8.86 2.93
C HIS A 37 -9.17 10.29 2.36
N TYR A 38 -8.71 11.27 3.14
CA TYR A 38 -8.58 12.66 2.69
C TYR A 38 -7.63 12.78 1.49
N PHE A 39 -6.48 12.10 1.55
CA PHE A 39 -5.51 12.09 0.46
C PHE A 39 -6.13 11.61 -0.85
N MET A 40 -6.82 10.47 -0.83
CA MET A 40 -7.47 9.90 -2.02
C MET A 40 -8.60 10.78 -2.53
N GLN A 41 -9.41 11.34 -1.63
CA GLN A 41 -10.48 12.25 -1.98
C GLN A 41 -9.94 13.46 -2.74
N LYS A 42 -8.95 14.15 -2.17
CA LYS A 42 -8.33 15.35 -2.73
C LYS A 42 -7.57 15.10 -4.04
N HIS A 43 -6.84 13.99 -4.13
CA HIS A 43 -5.93 13.75 -5.25
C HIS A 43 -6.56 12.97 -6.40
N LEU A 44 -7.61 12.20 -6.17
CA LEU A 44 -8.22 11.36 -7.19
C LEU A 44 -9.75 11.42 -7.22
N PHE A 45 -10.44 11.09 -6.12
CA PHE A 45 -11.88 10.80 -6.17
C PHE A 45 -12.74 12.02 -6.48
N ASP A 46 -12.40 13.22 -5.98
CA ASP A 46 -13.10 14.47 -6.32
C ASP A 46 -12.94 14.89 -7.80
N LYS A 47 -11.89 14.38 -8.44
CA LYS A 47 -11.51 14.78 -9.81
C LYS A 47 -11.87 13.73 -10.85
N LYS A 48 -12.01 12.48 -10.43
CA LYS A 48 -12.44 11.35 -11.25
C LYS A 48 -13.42 10.50 -10.46
N PRO A 49 -14.72 10.55 -10.79
CA PRO A 49 -15.72 9.73 -10.12
C PRO A 49 -15.45 8.24 -10.31
N PHE A 50 -15.54 7.47 -9.22
CA PHE A 50 -15.54 6.01 -9.21
C PHE A 50 -16.95 5.51 -8.90
N LYS A 51 -17.29 4.31 -9.36
CA LYS A 51 -18.53 3.61 -8.99
C LYS A 51 -18.64 3.44 -7.48
N LYS A 52 -17.55 3.01 -6.86
CA LYS A 52 -17.43 2.84 -5.42
C LYS A 52 -15.99 2.96 -4.96
N THR A 53 -15.79 3.49 -3.78
CA THR A 53 -14.48 3.61 -3.14
C THR A 53 -14.54 3.02 -1.74
N TYR A 54 -13.53 2.23 -1.39
CA TYR A 54 -13.34 1.67 -0.06
C TYR A 54 -11.98 2.11 0.47
N VAL A 55 -12.00 2.71 1.64
CA VAL A 55 -10.81 3.01 2.43
C VAL A 55 -11.07 2.43 3.82
N PRO A 56 -10.11 1.78 4.48
CA PRO A 56 -10.34 1.26 5.82
C PRO A 56 -10.84 2.35 6.76
N ASP A 57 -11.74 1.99 7.67
CA ASP A 57 -12.27 2.92 8.68
C ASP A 57 -11.33 3.01 9.89
N GLY A 58 -10.50 4.06 9.91
CA GLY A 58 -9.59 4.34 11.03
C GLY A 58 -10.29 4.66 12.35
N MET A 59 -11.62 4.91 12.31
CA MET A 59 -12.44 5.20 13.49
C MET A 59 -13.29 4.01 13.95
N ALA A 60 -13.06 2.81 13.37
CA ALA A 60 -13.78 1.60 13.74
C ALA A 60 -13.66 1.31 15.24
N LYS A 61 -14.80 1.04 15.90
CA LYS A 61 -14.84 0.75 17.35
C LYS A 61 -14.29 -0.63 17.70
N ASP A 62 -14.46 -1.58 16.79
CA ASP A 62 -13.98 -2.97 16.90
C ASP A 62 -13.10 -3.25 15.67
N ILE A 63 -11.81 -2.95 15.78
CA ILE A 63 -10.85 -3.09 14.67
C ILE A 63 -10.74 -4.55 14.21
N PRO A 64 -10.65 -5.56 15.08
CA PRO A 64 -10.66 -6.96 14.65
C PRO A 64 -11.89 -7.37 13.84
N ALA A 65 -13.09 -6.90 14.24
CA ALA A 65 -14.31 -7.17 13.49
C ALA A 65 -14.30 -6.44 12.14
N PHE A 66 -13.85 -5.19 12.12
CA PHE A 66 -13.72 -4.39 10.89
C PHE A 66 -12.72 -5.03 9.90
N CYS A 67 -11.59 -5.54 10.38
CA CYS A 67 -10.63 -6.24 9.51
C CYS A 67 -11.27 -7.43 8.79
N LYS A 68 -12.11 -8.21 9.46
CA LYS A 68 -12.87 -9.32 8.83
C LYS A 68 -13.90 -8.81 7.82
N GLU A 69 -14.56 -7.71 8.13
CA GLU A 69 -15.47 -7.04 7.19
C GLU A 69 -14.71 -6.56 5.93
N TYR A 70 -13.54 -5.97 6.12
CA TYR A 70 -12.71 -5.51 5.01
C TYR A 70 -12.21 -6.66 4.13
N ASP A 71 -11.83 -7.79 4.72
CA ASP A 71 -11.53 -9.02 3.98
C ASP A 71 -12.72 -9.52 3.17
N GLN A 72 -13.95 -9.41 3.72
CA GLN A 72 -15.15 -9.76 2.98
C GLN A 72 -15.42 -8.78 1.81
N ILE A 73 -15.18 -7.47 2.00
CA ILE A 73 -15.27 -6.48 0.93
C ILE A 73 -14.31 -6.84 -0.23
N ILE A 74 -13.07 -7.22 0.09
CA ILE A 74 -12.08 -7.63 -0.91
C ILE A 74 -12.53 -8.90 -1.64
N LYS A 75 -13.07 -9.87 -0.91
CA LYS A 75 -13.58 -11.12 -1.48
C LYS A 75 -14.77 -10.90 -2.41
N ASP A 76 -15.68 -10.00 -2.06
CA ASP A 76 -16.86 -9.67 -2.85
C ASP A 76 -16.52 -8.76 -4.05
N ASN A 77 -15.37 -8.09 -4.02
CA ASN A 77 -14.85 -7.24 -5.08
C ASN A 77 -13.41 -7.65 -5.43
N PRO A 78 -13.20 -8.78 -6.13
CA PRO A 78 -11.86 -9.25 -6.47
C PRO A 78 -11.05 -8.17 -7.19
N ILE A 79 -9.82 -7.95 -6.74
CA ILE A 79 -8.96 -6.88 -7.23
C ILE A 79 -8.34 -7.30 -8.58
N ASP A 80 -8.65 -6.55 -9.64
CA ASP A 80 -8.06 -6.78 -10.97
C ASP A 80 -6.62 -6.29 -11.04
N ILE A 81 -6.34 -5.10 -10.48
CA ILE A 81 -4.99 -4.51 -10.46
C ILE A 81 -4.73 -3.94 -9.08
N GLN A 82 -3.67 -4.40 -8.42
CA GLN A 82 -3.17 -3.83 -7.16
C GLN A 82 -1.94 -2.97 -7.42
N LEU A 83 -2.01 -1.71 -7.04
CA LEU A 83 -0.84 -0.82 -7.04
C LEU A 83 -0.09 -0.95 -5.71
N LEU A 84 1.24 -1.07 -5.77
CA LEU A 84 2.11 -1.16 -4.61
C LEU A 84 3.27 -0.17 -4.71
N GLY A 85 3.72 0.31 -3.57
CA GLY A 85 5.06 0.81 -3.35
C GLY A 85 5.88 -0.22 -2.57
N ILE A 86 7.13 0.11 -2.25
CA ILE A 86 8.01 -0.71 -1.41
C ILE A 86 8.76 0.16 -0.41
N GLY A 87 8.85 -0.29 0.83
CA GLY A 87 9.70 0.33 1.84
C GLY A 87 11.18 0.02 1.63
N ARG A 88 12.07 0.76 2.28
CA ARG A 88 13.52 0.50 2.22
C ARG A 88 13.93 -0.85 2.81
N ASN A 89 13.13 -1.36 3.73
CA ASN A 89 13.30 -2.67 4.38
C ASN A 89 12.49 -3.78 3.70
N GLY A 90 11.94 -3.53 2.51
CA GLY A 90 11.17 -4.50 1.74
C GLY A 90 9.71 -4.65 2.14
N HIS A 91 9.15 -3.79 3.02
CA HIS A 91 7.74 -3.84 3.35
C HIS A 91 6.85 -3.43 2.16
N ILE A 92 5.67 -4.01 2.07
CA ILE A 92 4.59 -3.61 1.16
C ILE A 92 3.34 -3.27 1.97
N ALA A 93 2.67 -2.16 1.66
CA ALA A 93 1.68 -1.53 2.55
C ALA A 93 2.33 -1.31 3.94
N PHE A 94 1.66 -1.68 5.04
CA PHE A 94 2.27 -1.72 6.37
C PHE A 94 2.70 -3.13 6.81
N ASN A 95 2.86 -4.07 5.88
CA ASN A 95 3.40 -5.40 6.19
C ASN A 95 4.92 -5.31 6.34
N GLU A 96 5.37 -5.13 7.58
CA GLU A 96 6.77 -4.99 7.97
C GLU A 96 7.51 -6.35 8.00
N PRO A 97 8.86 -6.38 8.00
CA PRO A 97 9.64 -7.60 8.16
C PRO A 97 9.16 -8.45 9.34
N GLY A 98 8.96 -9.75 9.09
CA GLY A 98 8.41 -10.70 10.05
C GLY A 98 6.90 -10.86 10.01
N THR A 99 6.18 -10.10 9.17
CA THR A 99 4.75 -10.29 8.95
C THR A 99 4.49 -11.61 8.24
N PRO A 100 3.60 -12.49 8.77
CA PRO A 100 3.26 -13.76 8.11
C PRO A 100 2.67 -13.55 6.72
N PHE A 101 3.05 -14.39 5.76
CA PHE A 101 2.55 -14.29 4.38
C PHE A 101 1.07 -14.65 4.21
N ASP A 102 0.50 -15.40 5.13
CA ASP A 102 -0.90 -15.83 5.11
C ASP A 102 -1.86 -14.90 5.85
N ILE A 103 -1.35 -13.73 6.31
CA ILE A 103 -2.17 -12.78 7.05
C ILE A 103 -3.13 -12.02 6.12
N GLY A 104 -4.40 -11.90 6.56
CA GLY A 104 -5.42 -11.02 5.97
C GLY A 104 -5.31 -9.58 6.46
N THR A 105 -6.39 -8.82 6.32
CA THR A 105 -6.46 -7.45 6.86
C THR A 105 -6.27 -7.47 8.38
N HIS A 106 -5.42 -6.61 8.88
CA HIS A 106 -5.05 -6.59 10.30
C HIS A 106 -4.64 -5.20 10.78
N GLU A 107 -4.65 -5.01 12.09
CA GLU A 107 -4.07 -3.83 12.72
C GLU A 107 -2.56 -4.01 12.86
N VAL A 108 -1.82 -2.98 12.47
CA VAL A 108 -0.35 -2.91 12.57
C VAL A 108 0.03 -1.79 13.53
N LYS A 109 0.89 -2.08 14.50
CA LYS A 109 1.53 -1.02 15.29
C LYS A 109 2.62 -0.35 14.47
N LEU A 110 2.58 0.97 14.40
CA LEU A 110 3.62 1.74 13.72
C LEU A 110 4.92 1.71 14.52
N THR A 111 6.04 1.69 13.81
CA THR A 111 7.37 1.79 14.45
C THR A 111 7.59 3.19 15.04
N GLU A 112 8.41 3.31 16.07
CA GLU A 112 8.79 4.60 16.67
C GLU A 112 9.31 5.58 15.61
N ASN A 113 10.15 5.12 14.70
CA ASN A 113 10.66 5.93 13.58
C ASN A 113 9.54 6.46 12.68
N THR A 114 8.48 5.69 12.46
CA THR A 114 7.32 6.12 11.66
C THR A 114 6.50 7.16 12.42
N ILE A 115 6.29 6.94 13.71
CA ILE A 115 5.55 7.86 14.58
C ILE A 115 6.30 9.21 14.65
N GLU A 116 7.61 9.19 14.92
CA GLU A 116 8.46 10.39 14.95
C GLU A 116 8.47 11.13 13.60
N ALA A 117 8.58 10.38 12.49
CA ALA A 117 8.55 10.97 11.15
C ALA A 117 7.20 11.63 10.83
N ASN A 118 6.10 11.10 11.38
CA ASN A 118 4.76 11.63 11.21
C ASN A 118 4.46 12.81 12.16
N ALA A 119 5.13 12.89 13.31
CA ALA A 119 4.87 13.91 14.34
C ALA A 119 4.88 15.34 13.79
N ARG A 120 5.72 15.62 12.81
CA ARG A 120 5.80 16.94 12.13
C ARG A 120 4.52 17.40 11.43
N PHE A 121 3.56 16.50 11.22
CA PHE A 121 2.29 16.77 10.54
C PHE A 121 1.12 16.98 11.52
N PHE A 122 1.38 16.89 12.84
CA PHE A 122 0.37 17.01 13.89
C PHE A 122 0.77 18.09 14.88
N ASP A 123 -0.22 18.74 15.47
CA ASP A 123 0.02 19.81 16.45
C ASP A 123 0.45 19.26 17.81
N ASN A 124 -0.01 18.03 18.15
CA ASN A 124 0.29 17.34 19.40
C ASN A 124 0.77 15.90 19.15
N GLU A 125 1.71 15.43 19.96
CA GLU A 125 2.22 14.04 19.88
C GLU A 125 1.13 12.99 20.10
N ASP A 126 0.11 13.30 20.92
CA ASP A 126 -1.00 12.39 21.20
C ASP A 126 -1.93 12.18 19.99
N GLU A 127 -1.91 13.12 19.03
CA GLU A 127 -2.69 13.03 17.79
C GLU A 127 -2.00 12.19 16.72
N VAL A 128 -0.73 11.88 16.90
CA VAL A 128 0.04 11.07 15.93
C VAL A 128 -0.46 9.63 16.00
N PRO A 129 -0.91 9.05 14.86
CA PRO A 129 -1.35 7.66 14.83
C PRO A 129 -0.27 6.70 15.30
N LYS A 130 -0.66 5.73 16.13
CA LYS A 130 0.22 4.69 16.67
C LYS A 130 -0.01 3.32 16.01
N SER A 131 -1.10 3.21 15.25
CA SER A 131 -1.42 2.00 14.49
C SER A 131 -2.12 2.35 13.18
N ALA A 132 -2.20 1.37 12.30
CA ALA A 132 -2.92 1.43 11.03
C ALA A 132 -3.67 0.11 10.79
N ILE A 133 -4.78 0.18 10.06
CA ILE A 133 -5.43 -1.00 9.48
C ILE A 133 -4.80 -1.22 8.12
N CYS A 134 -4.33 -2.42 7.86
CA CYS A 134 -3.58 -2.76 6.66
C CYS A 134 -4.10 -4.04 6.01
N MET A 135 -4.26 -3.99 4.70
CA MET A 135 -4.45 -5.18 3.88
C MET A 135 -3.24 -6.09 4.00
N GLY A 136 -3.44 -7.34 4.38
CA GLY A 136 -2.36 -8.31 4.54
C GLY A 136 -1.80 -8.83 3.23
N THR A 137 -0.65 -9.48 3.30
CA THR A 137 0.01 -10.08 2.13
C THR A 137 -0.88 -11.13 1.44
N ALA A 138 -1.67 -11.90 2.20
CA ALA A 138 -2.61 -12.86 1.62
C ALA A 138 -3.65 -12.20 0.71
N ASN A 139 -4.17 -11.03 1.10
CA ASN A 139 -5.13 -10.26 0.28
C ASN A 139 -4.45 -9.70 -0.98
N ILE A 140 -3.26 -9.11 -0.83
CA ILE A 140 -2.48 -8.54 -1.93
C ILE A 140 -2.20 -9.61 -2.99
N MET A 141 -1.79 -10.80 -2.56
CA MET A 141 -1.47 -11.93 -3.45
C MET A 141 -2.67 -12.53 -4.18
N GLN A 142 -3.91 -12.25 -3.77
CA GLN A 142 -5.13 -12.65 -4.46
C GLN A 142 -5.49 -11.73 -5.64
N SER A 143 -4.84 -10.59 -5.79
CA SER A 143 -5.06 -9.69 -6.93
C SER A 143 -4.68 -10.37 -8.24
N LYS A 144 -5.40 -10.10 -9.32
CA LYS A 144 -5.11 -10.72 -10.63
C LYS A 144 -3.79 -10.23 -11.20
N LYS A 145 -3.49 -8.95 -11.02
CA LYS A 145 -2.26 -8.29 -11.45
C LYS A 145 -1.74 -7.36 -10.35
N ILE A 146 -0.43 -7.36 -10.17
CA ILE A 146 0.23 -6.43 -9.26
C ILE A 146 1.15 -5.50 -10.06
N VAL A 147 1.09 -4.21 -9.78
CA VAL A 147 2.00 -3.21 -10.32
C VAL A 147 2.72 -2.54 -9.16
N LEU A 148 4.01 -2.80 -9.02
CA LEU A 148 4.83 -2.19 -7.99
C LEU A 148 5.69 -1.07 -8.61
N MET A 149 5.72 0.08 -7.96
CA MET A 149 6.47 1.25 -8.41
C MET A 149 7.45 1.71 -7.34
N ALA A 150 8.73 1.86 -7.72
CA ALA A 150 9.76 2.35 -6.81
C ALA A 150 10.78 3.21 -7.54
N PHE A 151 11.14 4.34 -6.95
CA PHE A 151 12.03 5.32 -7.54
C PHE A 151 13.10 5.77 -6.53
N GLY A 152 14.30 6.03 -7.06
CA GLY A 152 15.43 6.54 -6.32
C GLY A 152 16.30 5.47 -5.68
N GLU A 153 17.56 5.82 -5.48
CA GLU A 153 18.64 4.97 -4.96
C GLU A 153 18.29 4.28 -3.63
N LYS A 154 17.56 4.97 -2.75
CA LYS A 154 17.18 4.44 -1.44
C LYS A 154 16.29 3.19 -1.50
N LYS A 155 15.79 2.84 -2.69
CA LYS A 155 14.97 1.63 -2.92
C LYS A 155 15.77 0.48 -3.54
N ALA A 156 17.00 0.73 -4.00
CA ALA A 156 17.77 -0.21 -4.78
C ALA A 156 17.99 -1.56 -4.07
N GLN A 157 18.36 -1.54 -2.79
CA GLN A 157 18.57 -2.77 -2.02
C GLN A 157 17.26 -3.55 -1.85
N ALA A 158 16.15 -2.89 -1.52
CA ALA A 158 14.85 -3.53 -1.35
C ALA A 158 14.34 -4.15 -2.67
N ILE A 159 14.54 -3.47 -3.80
CA ILE A 159 14.21 -3.98 -5.13
C ILE A 159 15.05 -5.22 -5.47
N LYS A 160 16.36 -5.19 -5.17
CA LYS A 160 17.23 -6.37 -5.35
C LYS A 160 16.74 -7.54 -4.51
N GLU A 161 16.52 -7.35 -3.22
CA GLU A 161 16.05 -8.40 -2.31
C GLU A 161 14.68 -8.96 -2.72
N MET A 162 13.77 -8.10 -3.18
CA MET A 162 12.46 -8.50 -3.67
C MET A 162 12.55 -9.41 -4.91
N ILE A 163 13.43 -9.09 -5.87
CA ILE A 163 13.49 -9.76 -7.18
C ILE A 163 14.45 -10.95 -7.17
N GLU A 164 15.62 -10.79 -6.55
CA GLU A 164 16.73 -11.74 -6.64
C GLU A 164 17.00 -12.48 -5.32
N GLY A 165 16.50 -11.96 -4.20
CA GLY A 165 16.68 -12.57 -2.89
C GLY A 165 15.79 -13.79 -2.67
N PRO A 166 15.98 -14.50 -1.54
CA PRO A 166 15.08 -15.58 -1.17
C PRO A 166 13.70 -15.05 -0.80
N VAL A 167 12.66 -15.88 -1.06
CA VAL A 167 11.31 -15.57 -0.57
C VAL A 167 11.28 -15.81 0.95
N THR A 168 11.11 -14.74 1.70
CA THR A 168 11.14 -14.74 3.17
C THR A 168 10.28 -13.63 3.76
N GLU A 169 9.64 -13.89 4.89
CA GLU A 169 8.87 -12.89 5.64
C GLU A 169 9.75 -11.73 6.17
N GLN A 170 11.07 -11.90 6.22
CA GLN A 170 11.99 -10.80 6.55
C GLN A 170 12.10 -9.75 5.45
N VAL A 171 11.67 -10.07 4.23
CA VAL A 171 11.51 -9.16 3.10
C VAL A 171 10.11 -9.38 2.55
N PRO A 172 9.06 -8.74 3.09
CA PRO A 172 7.67 -9.02 2.72
C PRO A 172 7.40 -8.95 1.22
N ALA A 173 8.01 -7.99 0.52
CA ALA A 173 7.89 -7.86 -0.94
C ALA A 173 8.41 -9.09 -1.71
N SER A 174 9.28 -9.92 -1.11
CA SER A 174 9.82 -11.11 -1.76
C SER A 174 8.76 -12.14 -2.15
N ILE A 175 7.58 -12.12 -1.47
CA ILE A 175 6.45 -13.00 -1.81
C ILE A 175 5.94 -12.76 -3.24
N LEU A 176 6.14 -11.56 -3.79
CA LEU A 176 5.72 -11.22 -5.14
C LEU A 176 6.38 -12.09 -6.21
N GLN A 177 7.53 -12.70 -5.92
CA GLN A 177 8.16 -13.70 -6.81
C GLN A 177 7.26 -14.91 -7.07
N LYS A 178 6.30 -15.21 -6.20
CA LYS A 178 5.34 -16.31 -6.33
C LYS A 178 4.03 -15.91 -7.02
N HIS A 179 3.84 -14.63 -7.31
CA HIS A 179 2.65 -14.16 -7.99
C HIS A 179 2.77 -14.32 -9.51
N PRO A 180 1.71 -14.77 -10.22
CA PRO A 180 1.78 -15.07 -11.66
C PRO A 180 1.89 -13.85 -12.56
N ASP A 181 1.48 -12.66 -12.12
CA ASP A 181 1.46 -11.44 -12.95
C ASP A 181 1.87 -10.20 -12.13
N VAL A 182 3.18 -9.94 -12.06
CA VAL A 182 3.75 -8.75 -11.41
C VAL A 182 4.52 -7.92 -12.42
N THR A 183 4.18 -6.64 -12.49
CA THR A 183 4.96 -5.64 -13.23
C THR A 183 5.67 -4.73 -12.23
N VAL A 184 6.99 -4.62 -12.35
CA VAL A 184 7.82 -3.75 -11.51
C VAL A 184 8.30 -2.57 -12.35
N ILE A 185 7.95 -1.35 -11.93
CA ILE A 185 8.34 -0.11 -12.60
C ILE A 185 9.34 0.62 -11.70
N VAL A 186 10.57 0.74 -12.18
CA VAL A 186 11.67 1.36 -11.45
C VAL A 186 12.44 2.34 -12.34
N ASP A 187 13.03 3.35 -11.73
CA ASP A 187 14.04 4.17 -12.42
C ASP A 187 15.42 3.51 -12.34
N LYS A 188 16.38 4.07 -13.06
CA LYS A 188 17.76 3.56 -13.08
C LYS A 188 18.40 3.52 -11.70
N ALA A 189 18.07 4.49 -10.84
CA ALA A 189 18.64 4.58 -9.50
C ALA A 189 18.08 3.46 -8.59
N ALA A 190 16.78 3.16 -8.67
CA ALA A 190 16.18 2.06 -7.93
C ALA A 190 16.59 0.68 -8.48
N ALA A 191 16.99 0.59 -9.76
CA ALA A 191 17.43 -0.65 -10.40
C ALA A 191 18.95 -0.90 -10.30
N GLN A 192 19.74 0.01 -9.74
CA GLN A 192 21.21 -0.02 -9.84
C GLN A 192 21.86 -1.26 -9.25
N GLU A 193 21.25 -1.86 -8.22
CA GLU A 193 21.77 -3.06 -7.54
C GLU A 193 21.29 -4.37 -8.18
N LEU A 194 20.38 -4.32 -9.16
CA LEU A 194 19.93 -5.52 -9.88
C LEU A 194 21.04 -6.08 -10.77
N ASP A 195 21.01 -7.38 -11.02
CA ASP A 195 21.87 -8.03 -12.02
C ASP A 195 21.60 -7.47 -13.43
N ASP A 196 22.62 -7.48 -14.29
CA ASP A 196 22.57 -6.90 -15.63
C ASP A 196 21.45 -7.47 -16.51
N LYS A 197 21.02 -8.70 -16.27
CA LYS A 197 19.89 -9.33 -16.98
C LYS A 197 18.56 -8.58 -16.83
N TYR A 198 18.44 -7.71 -15.82
CA TYR A 198 17.25 -6.89 -15.56
C TYR A 198 17.41 -5.42 -15.97
N LYS A 199 18.58 -5.03 -16.51
CA LYS A 199 18.93 -3.64 -16.84
C LYS A 199 18.81 -3.25 -18.32
N ASN A 200 18.24 -4.11 -19.14
CA ASN A 200 18.10 -3.87 -20.59
C ASN A 200 16.82 -3.10 -20.93
#